data_62dd15533d709d4f1f45a241d8b73983
#
_entry.id   62dd15533d709d4f1f45a241d8b73983
#
_cell.length_a   1.000
_cell.length_b   1.000
_cell.length_c   1.000
_cell.angle_alpha   90.00
_cell.angle_beta   90.00
_cell.angle_gamma   90.00
#
_symmetry.space_group_name_H-M   'P 1'
#
loop_
_entity.id
_entity.type
_entity.pdbx_description
1 polymer ?
#
loop_
_entity_poly.entity_id
_entity_poly.type
_entity_poly.pdbx_seq_one_letter_code
_entity_poly.pdbx_strand_id
1 'polypeptide(L)'
;DMMAQIYETDEEIERVLLIGVALDDNDEAESSLDELAELAKTAGAVTVGRLIQPREYFHPATYIGKGKLEEVRLMADELDATGIICDDELTPAQLRNLEDVLNLKIMDRTMVILDIFASRANTSEGKIQVEMAQLKYRMTRLSGLGTTLSRLGGGIGTRGPGEKKIETDRRLIRDRISRLNAQLKEIENHREIQRQKRSDSTIPVAAIVGYTNAGKSTLLNKLTNAGVLSEDKLFATLDPTTRVLKLPNTDKVLLTDTVGFIRKLPHNLIEAFKSTLEEAKYADIIIHVVDSVHPDMDRQIAAVYETLDELQVGDKPVITLFNKTDLAGNAETIKDMRAKCSMRVSAKTGEGIDEFLDELGKILRENRIHINRCFKYQDAGRIQLIREFGTLISEEYTQDGIEVEAYVPKEIYDKL
;
A
#
# COMPACT_ATOMS: atom_id res chain seq x y z
N ASP A 1 16.28 -48.44 15.21
CA ASP A 1 16.06 -47.84 13.87
C ASP A 1 14.59 -47.63 13.66
N MET A 2 14.10 -46.52 14.15
CA MET A 2 12.75 -46.04 13.90
C MET A 2 12.88 -44.90 12.91
N MET A 3 12.63 -45.20 11.63
CA MET A 3 12.52 -44.19 10.58
C MET A 3 11.40 -43.21 10.93
N ALA A 4 11.76 -41.97 11.16
CA ALA A 4 10.81 -40.87 11.19
C ALA A 4 10.28 -40.71 9.75
N GLN A 5 9.06 -41.15 9.50
CA GLN A 5 8.30 -40.74 8.33
C GLN A 5 8.06 -39.23 8.42
N ILE A 6 8.80 -38.49 7.59
CA ILE A 6 8.48 -37.11 7.27
C ILE A 6 7.16 -37.20 6.47
N TYR A 7 6.05 -36.84 7.09
CA TYR A 7 4.83 -36.53 6.35
C TYR A 7 5.13 -35.21 5.62
N GLU A 8 5.47 -35.30 4.34
CA GLU A 8 5.22 -34.22 3.41
C GLU A 8 3.71 -34.08 3.36
N THR A 9 3.17 -33.09 4.08
CA THR A 9 1.83 -32.57 3.80
C THR A 9 1.96 -31.91 2.44
N ASP A 10 1.52 -32.60 1.39
CA ASP A 10 1.17 -31.94 0.13
C ASP A 10 0.15 -30.86 0.52
N GLU A 11 0.57 -29.61 0.50
CA GLU A 11 -0.34 -28.47 0.62
C GLU A 11 -1.26 -28.55 -0.58
N GLU A 12 -2.50 -29.03 -0.36
CA GLU A 12 -3.51 -29.06 -1.41
C GLU A 12 -3.71 -27.62 -1.89
N ILE A 13 -3.37 -27.38 -3.16
CA ILE A 13 -3.54 -26.07 -3.79
C ILE A 13 -5.02 -25.70 -3.76
N GLU A 14 -5.36 -24.61 -3.08
CA GLU A 14 -6.76 -24.15 -3.02
C GLU A 14 -7.25 -23.76 -4.43
N ARG A 15 -8.34 -24.36 -4.85
CA ARG A 15 -9.03 -24.14 -6.14
C ARG A 15 -10.24 -23.27 -5.89
N VAL A 16 -10.19 -22.01 -6.32
CA VAL A 16 -11.20 -21.04 -5.94
C VAL A 16 -12.06 -20.58 -7.11
N LEU A 17 -13.36 -20.44 -6.84
CA LEU A 17 -14.32 -19.78 -7.71
C LEU A 17 -14.50 -18.33 -7.27
N LEU A 18 -14.38 -17.39 -8.19
CA LEU A 18 -14.54 -15.97 -7.92
C LEU A 18 -15.98 -15.52 -8.20
N ILE A 19 -16.54 -14.73 -7.29
CA ILE A 19 -17.91 -14.20 -7.41
C ILE A 19 -17.85 -12.68 -7.29
N GLY A 20 -18.45 -11.99 -8.27
CA GLY A 20 -18.64 -10.54 -8.27
C GLY A 20 -20.10 -10.16 -8.45
N VAL A 21 -20.45 -8.98 -7.98
CA VAL A 21 -21.74 -8.33 -8.22
C VAL A 21 -21.48 -7.04 -8.97
N ALA A 22 -22.08 -6.89 -10.16
CA ALA A 22 -22.05 -5.64 -10.91
C ALA A 22 -23.24 -4.78 -10.49
N LEU A 23 -22.97 -3.66 -9.78
CA LEU A 23 -24.00 -2.74 -9.33
C LEU A 23 -24.44 -1.80 -10.45
N ASP A 24 -23.49 -1.19 -11.17
CA ASP A 24 -23.77 -0.17 -12.19
C ASP A 24 -23.11 -0.50 -13.54
N ASP A 25 -21.93 -1.08 -13.54
CA ASP A 25 -21.09 -1.34 -14.72
C ASP A 25 -20.53 -2.75 -14.72
N ASN A 26 -20.85 -3.51 -15.78
CA ASN A 26 -20.38 -4.88 -15.94
C ASN A 26 -18.88 -4.92 -16.23
N ASP A 27 -18.33 -3.95 -16.98
CA ASP A 27 -16.91 -3.90 -17.33
C ASP A 27 -16.05 -3.63 -16.09
N GLU A 28 -16.54 -2.85 -15.15
CA GLU A 28 -15.87 -2.62 -13.88
C GLU A 28 -15.83 -3.88 -13.02
N ALA A 29 -16.91 -4.66 -12.99
CA ALA A 29 -16.97 -5.93 -12.28
C ALA A 29 -16.02 -6.97 -12.87
N GLU A 30 -15.91 -7.07 -14.20
CA GLU A 30 -14.94 -7.93 -14.88
C GLU A 30 -13.51 -7.57 -14.51
N SER A 31 -13.15 -6.30 -14.64
CA SER A 31 -11.83 -5.78 -14.26
C SER A 31 -11.53 -6.01 -12.77
N SER A 32 -12.52 -5.88 -11.89
CA SER A 32 -12.37 -6.16 -10.47
C SER A 32 -12.10 -7.63 -10.19
N LEU A 33 -12.74 -8.54 -10.92
CA LEU A 33 -12.47 -9.98 -10.83
C LEU A 33 -11.11 -10.36 -11.43
N ASP A 34 -10.62 -9.68 -12.46
CA ASP A 34 -9.25 -9.86 -12.95
C ASP A 34 -8.23 -9.56 -11.86
N GLU A 35 -8.42 -8.46 -11.15
CA GLU A 35 -7.57 -8.09 -10.01
C GLU A 35 -7.71 -9.08 -8.86
N LEU A 36 -8.94 -9.55 -8.55
CA LEU A 36 -9.17 -10.57 -7.53
C LEU A 36 -8.49 -11.90 -7.87
N ALA A 37 -8.44 -12.27 -9.15
CA ALA A 37 -7.72 -13.47 -9.59
C ALA A 37 -6.20 -13.34 -9.35
N GLU A 38 -5.62 -12.17 -9.60
CA GLU A 38 -4.21 -11.91 -9.28
C GLU A 38 -3.95 -11.88 -7.76
N LEU A 39 -4.91 -11.39 -6.95
CA LEU A 39 -4.84 -11.49 -5.48
C LEU A 39 -4.86 -12.96 -5.03
N ALA A 40 -5.79 -13.76 -5.55
CA ALA A 40 -5.89 -15.18 -5.23
C ALA A 40 -4.61 -15.93 -5.59
N LYS A 41 -4.06 -15.69 -6.77
CA LYS A 41 -2.77 -16.24 -7.22
C LYS A 41 -1.61 -15.81 -6.32
N THR A 42 -1.57 -14.56 -5.89
CA THR A 42 -0.55 -14.05 -4.96
C THR A 42 -0.64 -14.72 -3.59
N ALA A 43 -1.86 -15.05 -3.15
CA ALA A 43 -2.12 -15.81 -1.93
C ALA A 43 -1.87 -17.32 -2.06
N GLY A 44 -1.53 -17.82 -3.25
CA GLY A 44 -1.23 -19.23 -3.52
C GLY A 44 -2.41 -20.08 -4.00
N ALA A 45 -3.56 -19.46 -4.29
CA ALA A 45 -4.74 -20.16 -4.81
C ALA A 45 -4.78 -20.15 -6.35
N VAL A 46 -5.51 -21.11 -6.93
CA VAL A 46 -5.77 -21.21 -8.36
C VAL A 46 -7.23 -20.87 -8.64
N THR A 47 -7.48 -19.88 -9.48
CA THR A 47 -8.82 -19.53 -9.93
C THR A 47 -9.29 -20.54 -10.97
N VAL A 48 -10.37 -21.25 -10.67
CA VAL A 48 -10.94 -22.28 -11.56
C VAL A 48 -12.17 -21.80 -12.34
N GLY A 49 -12.81 -20.71 -11.90
CA GLY A 49 -13.95 -20.12 -12.59
C GLY A 49 -14.34 -18.77 -12.02
N ARG A 50 -15.23 -18.06 -12.71
CA ARG A 50 -15.73 -16.74 -12.34
C ARG A 50 -17.21 -16.62 -12.61
N LEU A 51 -17.91 -15.88 -11.77
CA LEU A 51 -19.31 -15.55 -11.92
C LEU A 51 -19.57 -14.11 -11.56
N ILE A 52 -20.31 -13.39 -12.39
CA ILE A 52 -20.79 -12.05 -12.12
C ILE A 52 -22.31 -12.03 -12.16
N GLN A 53 -22.91 -11.37 -11.20
CA GLN A 53 -24.33 -11.12 -11.19
C GLN A 53 -24.60 -9.61 -11.26
N PRO A 54 -25.26 -9.09 -12.32
CA PRO A 54 -25.78 -7.72 -12.32
C PRO A 54 -26.91 -7.57 -11.30
N ARG A 55 -26.84 -6.55 -10.45
CA ARG A 55 -27.86 -6.23 -9.44
C ARG A 55 -27.83 -4.74 -9.12
N GLU A 56 -28.95 -4.21 -8.63
CA GLU A 56 -29.03 -2.84 -8.10
C GLU A 56 -28.41 -2.71 -6.70
N TYR A 57 -28.37 -3.81 -5.92
CA TYR A 57 -27.79 -3.88 -4.58
C TYR A 57 -27.37 -5.29 -4.22
N PHE A 58 -26.45 -5.43 -3.30
CA PHE A 58 -26.04 -6.73 -2.76
C PHE A 58 -27.21 -7.41 -2.08
N HIS A 59 -27.36 -8.73 -2.31
CA HIS A 59 -28.41 -9.47 -1.60
C HIS A 59 -28.07 -9.52 -0.10
N PRO A 60 -28.96 -9.03 0.79
CA PRO A 60 -28.63 -8.83 2.20
C PRO A 60 -28.27 -10.11 2.95
N ALA A 61 -28.82 -11.25 2.54
CA ALA A 61 -28.57 -12.53 3.21
C ALA A 61 -27.44 -13.35 2.58
N THR A 62 -27.22 -13.26 1.26
CA THR A 62 -26.33 -14.19 0.53
C THR A 62 -25.42 -13.51 -0.49
N TYR A 63 -25.31 -12.17 -0.47
CA TYR A 63 -24.49 -11.36 -1.39
C TYR A 63 -24.99 -11.42 -2.85
N ILE A 64 -25.32 -12.62 -3.36
CA ILE A 64 -25.93 -12.91 -4.65
C ILE A 64 -27.36 -13.44 -4.49
N GLY A 65 -28.16 -13.42 -5.55
CA GLY A 65 -29.51 -13.94 -5.52
C GLY A 65 -29.56 -15.49 -5.46
N LYS A 66 -30.71 -16.02 -4.99
CA LYS A 66 -30.88 -17.48 -4.80
C LYS A 66 -30.65 -18.32 -6.05
N GLY A 67 -31.13 -17.88 -7.22
CA GLY A 67 -30.90 -18.58 -8.49
C GLY A 67 -29.44 -18.63 -8.88
N LYS A 68 -28.70 -17.51 -8.66
CA LYS A 68 -27.26 -17.43 -8.92
C LYS A 68 -26.46 -18.26 -7.92
N LEU A 69 -26.94 -18.37 -6.69
CA LEU A 69 -26.32 -19.22 -5.67
C LEU A 69 -26.34 -20.71 -6.06
N GLU A 70 -27.43 -21.19 -6.68
CA GLU A 70 -27.50 -22.55 -7.19
C GLU A 70 -26.56 -22.77 -8.38
N GLU A 71 -26.43 -21.78 -9.27
CA GLU A 71 -25.47 -21.81 -10.37
C GLU A 71 -24.01 -21.88 -9.85
N VAL A 72 -23.70 -21.11 -8.79
CA VAL A 72 -22.41 -21.18 -8.11
C VAL A 72 -22.15 -22.57 -7.55
N ARG A 73 -23.13 -23.19 -6.90
CA ARG A 73 -23.01 -24.51 -6.33
C ARG A 73 -22.69 -25.55 -7.39
N LEU A 74 -23.46 -25.57 -8.50
CA LEU A 74 -23.25 -26.50 -9.61
C LEU A 74 -21.87 -26.30 -10.26
N MET A 75 -21.44 -25.04 -10.49
CA MET A 75 -20.14 -24.75 -11.06
C MET A 75 -19.00 -25.14 -10.12
N ALA A 76 -19.16 -24.94 -8.81
CA ALA A 76 -18.17 -25.34 -7.83
C ALA A 76 -17.97 -26.87 -7.81
N ASP A 77 -19.06 -27.63 -7.88
CA ASP A 77 -19.03 -29.10 -7.97
C ASP A 77 -18.37 -29.57 -9.29
N GLU A 78 -18.71 -28.93 -10.42
CA GLU A 78 -18.17 -29.30 -11.75
C GLU A 78 -16.67 -29.02 -11.87
N LEU A 79 -16.20 -27.92 -11.26
CA LEU A 79 -14.81 -27.48 -11.33
C LEU A 79 -13.94 -27.97 -10.16
N ASP A 80 -14.46 -28.82 -9.29
CA ASP A 80 -13.80 -29.29 -8.08
C ASP A 80 -13.23 -28.12 -7.26
N ALA A 81 -14.01 -27.06 -7.05
CA ALA A 81 -13.60 -25.93 -6.28
C ALA A 81 -13.55 -26.28 -4.78
N THR A 82 -12.48 -25.87 -4.11
CA THR A 82 -12.30 -26.08 -2.66
C THR A 82 -12.74 -24.86 -1.85
N GLY A 83 -12.94 -23.71 -2.50
CA GLY A 83 -13.37 -22.49 -1.87
C GLY A 83 -13.93 -21.47 -2.84
N ILE A 84 -14.53 -20.43 -2.29
CA ILE A 84 -15.11 -19.32 -3.03
C ILE A 84 -14.57 -18.01 -2.49
N ILE A 85 -14.27 -17.07 -3.38
CA ILE A 85 -13.85 -15.71 -3.01
C ILE A 85 -14.85 -14.73 -3.59
N CYS A 86 -15.46 -13.92 -2.72
CA CYS A 86 -16.33 -12.81 -3.10
C CYS A 86 -15.51 -11.53 -3.26
N ASP A 87 -15.82 -10.75 -4.29
CA ASP A 87 -15.08 -9.53 -4.65
C ASP A 87 -15.28 -8.36 -3.70
N ASP A 88 -16.33 -8.39 -2.90
CA ASP A 88 -16.67 -7.36 -1.93
C ASP A 88 -16.62 -7.92 -0.51
N GLU A 89 -16.45 -7.04 0.48
CA GLU A 89 -16.47 -7.43 1.88
C GLU A 89 -17.86 -7.97 2.27
N LEU A 90 -17.89 -9.17 2.83
CA LEU A 90 -19.13 -9.83 3.24
C LEU A 90 -19.51 -9.43 4.67
N THR A 91 -20.81 -9.26 4.88
CA THR A 91 -21.32 -9.19 6.27
C THR A 91 -21.23 -10.56 6.93
N PRO A 92 -21.18 -10.63 8.27
CA PRO A 92 -21.16 -11.92 8.98
C PRO A 92 -22.32 -12.84 8.65
N ALA A 93 -23.50 -12.28 8.36
CA ALA A 93 -24.68 -13.03 7.96
C ALA A 93 -24.52 -13.62 6.54
N GLN A 94 -24.03 -12.82 5.58
CA GLN A 94 -23.76 -13.28 4.22
C GLN A 94 -22.73 -14.41 4.22
N LEU A 95 -21.63 -14.25 4.95
CA LEU A 95 -20.58 -15.26 5.03
C LEU A 95 -21.16 -16.59 5.49
N ARG A 96 -21.85 -16.61 6.64
CA ARG A 96 -22.44 -17.83 7.21
C ARG A 96 -23.45 -18.47 6.27
N ASN A 97 -24.38 -17.67 5.74
CA ASN A 97 -25.40 -18.21 4.85
C ASN A 97 -24.81 -18.82 3.58
N LEU A 98 -23.71 -18.25 3.07
CA LEU A 98 -22.98 -18.83 1.94
C LEU A 98 -22.28 -20.14 2.34
N GLU A 99 -21.60 -20.17 3.50
CA GLU A 99 -20.99 -21.40 4.03
C GLU A 99 -22.00 -22.53 4.25
N ASP A 100 -23.15 -22.20 4.86
CA ASP A 100 -24.21 -23.17 5.14
C ASP A 100 -24.84 -23.76 3.86
N VAL A 101 -25.00 -22.94 2.81
CA VAL A 101 -25.62 -23.38 1.55
C VAL A 101 -24.63 -24.10 0.64
N LEU A 102 -23.40 -23.59 0.54
CA LEU A 102 -22.41 -24.09 -0.40
C LEU A 102 -21.52 -25.20 0.18
N ASN A 103 -21.45 -25.29 1.50
CA ASN A 103 -20.59 -26.22 2.24
C ASN A 103 -19.12 -26.17 1.77
N LEU A 104 -18.65 -24.97 1.43
CA LEU A 104 -17.29 -24.66 1.00
C LEU A 104 -16.70 -23.55 1.87
N LYS A 105 -15.38 -23.42 1.87
CA LYS A 105 -14.69 -22.30 2.46
C LYS A 105 -15.06 -21.02 1.71
N ILE A 106 -15.63 -20.06 2.40
CA ILE A 106 -15.99 -18.75 1.85
C ILE A 106 -15.01 -17.71 2.34
N MET A 107 -14.46 -16.96 1.42
CA MET A 107 -13.58 -15.85 1.67
C MET A 107 -14.11 -14.61 0.96
N ASP A 108 -13.67 -13.45 1.40
CA ASP A 108 -13.86 -12.21 0.67
C ASP A 108 -12.52 -11.54 0.35
N ARG A 109 -12.59 -10.49 -0.45
CA ARG A 109 -11.42 -9.73 -0.89
C ARG A 109 -10.53 -9.28 0.28
N THR A 110 -11.15 -8.79 1.36
CA THR A 110 -10.45 -8.35 2.58
C THR A 110 -9.63 -9.47 3.21
N MET A 111 -10.20 -10.66 3.31
CA MET A 111 -9.51 -11.82 3.89
C MET A 111 -8.30 -12.24 3.04
N VAL A 112 -8.43 -12.24 1.72
CA VAL A 112 -7.32 -12.56 0.81
C VAL A 112 -6.19 -11.54 0.93
N ILE A 113 -6.51 -10.24 0.99
CA ILE A 113 -5.51 -9.19 1.19
C ILE A 113 -4.79 -9.36 2.53
N LEU A 114 -5.51 -9.65 3.60
CA LEU A 114 -4.94 -9.91 4.92
C LEU A 114 -3.98 -11.12 4.93
N ASP A 115 -4.32 -12.17 4.21
CA ASP A 115 -3.46 -13.36 4.08
C ASP A 115 -2.16 -13.02 3.33
N ILE A 116 -2.25 -12.25 2.25
CA ILE A 116 -1.07 -11.76 1.53
C ILE A 116 -0.19 -10.91 2.46
N PHE A 117 -0.78 -10.00 3.21
CA PHE A 117 -0.05 -9.14 4.14
C PHE A 117 0.61 -9.95 5.26
N ALA A 118 -0.06 -10.97 5.79
CA ALA A 118 0.51 -11.85 6.81
C ALA A 118 1.76 -12.59 6.30
N SER A 119 1.77 -12.99 5.04
CA SER A 119 2.92 -13.64 4.42
C SER A 119 4.08 -12.69 4.09
N ARG A 120 3.82 -11.38 3.95
CA ARG A 120 4.79 -10.36 3.51
C ARG A 120 5.36 -9.51 4.65
N ALA A 121 4.72 -9.48 5.81
CA ALA A 121 5.17 -8.70 6.97
C ALA A 121 6.48 -9.27 7.53
N ASN A 122 7.57 -8.53 7.35
CA ASN A 122 8.89 -8.92 7.85
C ASN A 122 9.29 -8.14 9.10
N THR A 123 8.94 -6.85 9.17
CA THR A 123 9.25 -6.00 10.33
C THR A 123 8.34 -6.31 11.51
N SER A 124 8.81 -5.98 12.71
CA SER A 124 7.99 -6.07 13.92
C SER A 124 6.74 -5.21 13.83
N GLU A 125 6.86 -4.01 13.26
CA GLU A 125 5.74 -3.09 13.05
C GLU A 125 4.72 -3.65 12.06
N GLY A 126 5.16 -4.10 10.88
CA GLY A 126 4.29 -4.72 9.88
C GLY A 126 3.54 -5.93 10.44
N LYS A 127 4.19 -6.78 11.23
CA LYS A 127 3.56 -7.93 11.88
C LYS A 127 2.47 -7.50 12.88
N ILE A 128 2.74 -6.47 13.68
CA ILE A 128 1.77 -5.93 14.65
C ILE A 128 0.57 -5.35 13.91
N GLN A 129 0.80 -4.58 12.83
CA GLN A 129 -0.26 -3.98 12.01
C GLN A 129 -1.15 -5.04 11.36
N VAL A 130 -0.56 -6.08 10.77
CA VAL A 130 -1.31 -7.19 10.18
C VAL A 130 -2.11 -7.94 11.23
N GLU A 131 -1.51 -8.30 12.37
CA GLU A 131 -2.21 -8.98 13.46
C GLU A 131 -3.40 -8.15 13.96
N MET A 132 -3.22 -6.84 14.11
CA MET A 132 -4.28 -5.94 14.54
C MET A 132 -5.41 -5.87 13.51
N ALA A 133 -5.08 -5.78 12.22
CA ALA A 133 -6.07 -5.77 11.15
C ALA A 133 -6.88 -7.09 11.10
N GLN A 134 -6.21 -8.23 11.23
CA GLN A 134 -6.84 -9.54 11.31
C GLN A 134 -7.78 -9.66 12.52
N LEU A 135 -7.35 -9.16 13.69
CA LEU A 135 -8.18 -9.18 14.90
C LEU A 135 -9.40 -8.26 14.78
N LYS A 136 -9.24 -7.05 14.22
CA LYS A 136 -10.36 -6.15 13.94
C LYS A 136 -11.36 -6.80 12.98
N TYR A 137 -10.88 -7.41 11.91
CA TYR A 137 -11.71 -8.14 10.95
C TYR A 137 -12.47 -9.30 11.61
N ARG A 138 -11.81 -10.11 12.44
CA ARG A 138 -12.45 -11.19 13.21
C ARG A 138 -13.48 -10.66 14.20
N MET A 139 -13.21 -9.53 14.84
CA MET A 139 -14.14 -8.93 15.80
C MET A 139 -15.44 -8.47 15.16
N THR A 140 -15.39 -7.89 13.96
CA THR A 140 -16.61 -7.52 13.20
C THR A 140 -17.47 -8.75 12.89
N ARG A 141 -16.84 -9.88 12.57
CA ARG A 141 -17.53 -11.13 12.26
C ARG A 141 -18.16 -11.79 13.49
N LEU A 142 -17.51 -11.75 14.64
CA LEU A 142 -18.10 -12.20 15.91
C LEU A 142 -19.30 -11.34 16.32
N SER A 143 -19.40 -10.09 15.88
CA SER A 143 -20.51 -9.20 16.21
C SER A 143 -21.85 -9.64 15.59
N GLY A 144 -21.83 -10.25 14.41
CA GLY A 144 -23.01 -10.80 13.76
C GLY A 144 -23.56 -12.10 14.38
N LEU A 145 -22.72 -12.82 15.12
CA LEU A 145 -23.09 -14.10 15.74
C LEU A 145 -24.01 -13.94 16.97
N GLY A 146 -23.85 -12.84 17.75
CA GLY A 146 -24.62 -12.62 18.95
C GLY A 146 -26.10 -12.35 18.74
N THR A 147 -26.46 -11.64 17.67
CA THR A 147 -27.86 -11.29 17.35
C THR A 147 -28.68 -12.48 16.83
N THR A 148 -28.04 -13.47 16.26
CA THR A 148 -28.71 -14.67 15.73
C THR A 148 -28.94 -15.71 16.83
N LEU A 149 -28.00 -15.87 17.75
CA LEU A 149 -28.13 -16.77 18.90
C LEU A 149 -29.16 -16.25 19.94
N SER A 150 -29.34 -14.92 20.05
CA SER A 150 -30.35 -14.34 20.93
C SER A 150 -31.78 -14.50 20.39
N ARG A 151 -31.98 -14.73 19.08
CA ARG A 151 -33.28 -15.05 18.49
C ARG A 151 -33.74 -16.48 18.68
N LEU A 152 -32.82 -17.40 18.96
CA LEU A 152 -33.10 -18.83 19.17
C LEU A 152 -33.35 -19.17 20.66
N GLY A 153 -33.00 -18.29 21.59
CA GLY A 153 -33.23 -18.44 23.03
C GLY A 153 -34.34 -17.55 23.52
N GLY A 154 -35.58 -18.00 23.45
CA GLY A 154 -36.75 -17.29 23.98
C GLY A 154 -36.72 -17.15 25.49
N GLY A 155 -36.22 -16.04 26.03
CA GLY A 155 -36.31 -15.73 27.44
C GLY A 155 -35.57 -14.46 27.82
N ILE A 156 -36.26 -13.50 28.44
CA ILE A 156 -35.67 -12.32 29.04
C ILE A 156 -34.75 -12.74 30.19
N GLY A 157 -33.41 -12.59 30.05
CA GLY A 157 -32.45 -12.73 31.13
C GLY A 157 -31.55 -13.98 31.16
N THR A 158 -31.69 -14.93 30.21
CA THR A 158 -30.81 -16.11 30.13
C THR A 158 -29.82 -16.00 28.97
N ARG A 159 -28.61 -15.53 29.28
CA ARG A 159 -27.46 -15.62 28.33
C ARG A 159 -27.07 -17.09 28.21
N GLY A 160 -27.23 -17.67 27.01
CA GLY A 160 -26.82 -19.06 26.73
C GLY A 160 -25.30 -19.26 26.80
N PRO A 161 -24.81 -20.53 26.92
CA PRO A 161 -23.37 -20.85 26.96
C PRO A 161 -22.61 -20.31 25.74
N GLY A 162 -23.24 -20.23 24.56
CA GLY A 162 -22.66 -19.68 23.34
C GLY A 162 -22.43 -18.16 23.39
N GLU A 163 -23.37 -17.42 23.99
CA GLU A 163 -23.23 -15.96 24.14
C GLU A 163 -22.09 -15.61 25.09
N LYS A 164 -21.92 -16.35 26.20
CA LYS A 164 -20.79 -16.19 27.11
C LYS A 164 -19.44 -16.46 26.45
N LYS A 165 -19.38 -17.46 25.58
CA LYS A 165 -18.15 -17.79 24.84
C LYS A 165 -17.79 -16.65 23.87
N ILE A 166 -18.76 -16.19 23.08
CA ILE A 166 -18.55 -15.07 22.13
C ILE A 166 -18.14 -13.79 22.86
N GLU A 167 -18.75 -13.48 24.01
CA GLU A 167 -18.39 -12.30 24.81
C GLU A 167 -16.97 -12.42 25.39
N THR A 168 -16.57 -13.63 25.80
CA THR A 168 -15.22 -13.91 26.27
C THR A 168 -14.22 -13.77 25.13
N ASP A 169 -14.50 -14.32 23.95
CA ASP A 169 -13.63 -14.21 22.79
C ASP A 169 -13.47 -12.75 22.33
N ARG A 170 -14.56 -11.98 22.32
CA ARG A 170 -14.53 -10.54 22.04
C ARG A 170 -13.66 -9.77 23.04
N ARG A 171 -13.76 -10.09 24.32
CA ARG A 171 -12.95 -9.45 25.34
C ARG A 171 -11.46 -9.75 25.12
N LEU A 172 -11.11 -11.00 24.88
CA LEU A 172 -9.72 -11.40 24.60
C LEU A 172 -9.16 -10.69 23.36
N ILE A 173 -9.96 -10.57 22.30
CA ILE A 173 -9.56 -9.85 21.11
C ILE A 173 -9.37 -8.36 21.39
N ARG A 174 -10.28 -7.71 22.10
CA ARG A 174 -10.13 -6.29 22.50
C ARG A 174 -8.89 -6.05 23.35
N ASP A 175 -8.63 -6.91 24.32
CA ASP A 175 -7.44 -6.83 25.16
C ASP A 175 -6.16 -7.01 24.35
N ARG A 176 -6.18 -7.89 23.32
CA ARG A 176 -5.05 -8.07 22.43
C ARG A 176 -4.85 -6.85 21.53
N ILE A 177 -5.92 -6.31 20.92
CA ILE A 177 -5.88 -5.07 20.12
C ILE A 177 -5.33 -3.91 20.95
N SER A 178 -5.78 -3.77 22.20
CA SER A 178 -5.29 -2.71 23.11
C SER A 178 -3.78 -2.80 23.35
N ARG A 179 -3.27 -4.02 23.58
CA ARG A 179 -1.82 -4.25 23.74
C ARG A 179 -1.03 -3.94 22.47
N LEU A 180 -1.54 -4.36 21.32
CA LEU A 180 -0.90 -4.09 20.02
C LEU A 180 -0.88 -2.59 19.71
N ASN A 181 -1.97 -1.86 20.01
CA ASN A 181 -2.03 -0.41 19.87
C ASN A 181 -0.98 0.30 20.74
N ALA A 182 -0.78 -0.18 21.99
CA ALA A 182 0.24 0.38 22.86
C ALA A 182 1.67 0.17 22.30
N GLN A 183 1.95 -1.02 21.76
CA GLN A 183 3.22 -1.33 21.11
C GLN A 183 3.44 -0.49 19.85
N LEU A 184 2.40 -0.30 19.00
CA LEU A 184 2.46 0.56 17.82
C LEU A 184 2.78 2.01 18.20
N LYS A 185 2.10 2.54 19.21
CA LYS A 185 2.33 3.90 19.70
C LYS A 185 3.76 4.11 20.20
N GLU A 186 4.36 3.10 20.80
CA GLU A 186 5.76 3.13 21.23
C GLU A 186 6.72 3.22 20.02
N ILE A 187 6.44 2.42 18.97
CA ILE A 187 7.20 2.44 17.72
C ILE A 187 7.05 3.80 17.01
N GLU A 188 5.82 4.35 16.96
CA GLU A 188 5.53 5.66 16.37
C GLU A 188 6.30 6.78 17.10
N ASN A 189 6.31 6.78 18.43
CA ASN A 189 7.06 7.75 19.22
C ASN A 189 8.58 7.66 18.93
N HIS A 190 9.13 6.46 18.83
CA HIS A 190 10.53 6.27 18.45
C HIS A 190 10.83 6.80 17.04
N ARG A 191 9.91 6.59 16.09
CA ARG A 191 10.03 7.16 14.74
C ARG A 191 9.98 8.67 14.75
N GLU A 192 9.08 9.26 15.51
CA GLU A 192 8.95 10.71 15.59
C GLU A 192 10.20 11.36 16.15
N ILE A 193 10.81 10.79 17.19
CA ILE A 193 12.12 11.22 17.70
C ILE A 193 13.22 11.09 16.64
N GLN A 194 13.22 10.00 15.87
CA GLN A 194 14.17 9.83 14.77
C GLN A 194 13.91 10.81 13.63
N ARG A 195 12.63 11.12 13.33
CA ARG A 195 12.23 12.11 12.32
C ARG A 195 12.64 13.51 12.74
N GLN A 196 12.43 13.90 14.01
CA GLN A 196 12.90 15.19 14.53
C GLN A 196 14.42 15.32 14.40
N LYS A 197 15.17 14.27 14.69
CA LYS A 197 16.63 14.24 14.43
C LYS A 197 16.99 14.29 12.94
N ARG A 198 16.11 13.82 12.05
CA ARG A 198 16.28 13.89 10.59
C ARG A 198 15.81 15.23 10.02
N SER A 199 14.83 15.92 10.63
CA SER A 199 14.47 17.28 10.22
C SER A 199 15.59 18.28 10.47
N ASP A 200 16.51 17.95 11.38
CA ASP A 200 17.79 18.67 11.51
C ASP A 200 18.78 18.33 10.37
N SER A 201 18.57 17.22 9.65
CA SER A 201 19.30 16.90 8.42
C SER A 201 18.45 17.34 7.22
N THR A 202 18.92 18.32 6.49
CA THR A 202 18.25 18.98 5.37
C THR A 202 18.15 18.12 4.08
N ILE A 203 18.23 16.79 4.21
CA ILE A 203 18.08 15.88 3.07
C ILE A 203 16.59 15.73 2.78
N PRO A 204 16.09 16.16 1.60
CA PRO A 204 14.69 16.03 1.24
C PRO A 204 14.26 14.56 1.11
N VAL A 205 13.00 14.32 1.36
CA VAL A 205 12.38 12.99 1.29
C VAL A 205 11.41 12.92 0.11
N ALA A 206 11.56 11.92 -0.74
CA ALA A 206 10.63 11.60 -1.82
C ALA A 206 9.95 10.25 -1.52
N ALA A 207 8.62 10.24 -1.48
CA ALA A 207 7.85 9.01 -1.31
C ALA A 207 7.40 8.46 -2.68
N ILE A 208 7.69 7.19 -2.91
CA ILE A 208 7.24 6.48 -4.10
C ILE A 208 5.87 5.87 -3.78
N VAL A 209 4.85 6.34 -4.47
CA VAL A 209 3.48 5.84 -4.35
C VAL A 209 3.00 5.30 -5.69
N GLY A 210 1.96 4.51 -5.67
CA GLY A 210 1.35 4.00 -6.89
C GLY A 210 0.58 2.72 -6.63
N TYR A 211 -0.17 2.33 -7.63
CA TYR A 211 -0.97 1.11 -7.58
C TYR A 211 -0.08 -0.13 -7.38
N THR A 212 -0.64 -1.20 -6.83
CA THR A 212 0.12 -2.45 -6.69
C THR A 212 0.56 -2.95 -8.08
N ASN A 213 1.76 -3.52 -8.16
CA ASN A 213 2.41 -3.96 -9.41
C ASN A 213 2.68 -2.86 -10.47
N ALA A 214 2.62 -1.57 -10.13
CA ALA A 214 2.99 -0.50 -11.05
C ALA A 214 4.51 -0.39 -11.30
N GLY A 215 5.33 -1.11 -10.54
CA GLY A 215 6.78 -1.16 -10.69
C GLY A 215 7.56 -0.28 -9.71
N LYS A 216 6.98 0.08 -8.56
CA LYS A 216 7.62 0.91 -7.52
C LYS A 216 8.94 0.32 -7.01
N SER A 217 8.92 -0.94 -6.59
CA SER A 217 10.11 -1.63 -6.05
C SER A 217 11.18 -1.83 -7.13
N THR A 218 10.77 -2.06 -8.39
CA THR A 218 11.67 -2.13 -9.53
C THR A 218 12.36 -0.78 -9.77
N LEU A 219 11.60 0.31 -9.68
CA LEU A 219 12.14 1.67 -9.78
C LEU A 219 13.13 1.97 -8.65
N LEU A 220 12.77 1.67 -7.40
CA LEU A 220 13.66 1.86 -6.26
C LEU A 220 14.97 1.08 -6.44
N ASN A 221 14.91 -0.18 -6.86
CA ASN A 221 16.08 -1.00 -7.13
C ASN A 221 16.94 -0.40 -8.24
N LYS A 222 16.33 0.07 -9.33
CA LYS A 222 17.04 0.69 -10.45
C LYS A 222 17.78 1.95 -10.02
N LEU A 223 17.15 2.77 -9.18
CA LEU A 223 17.72 4.04 -8.72
C LEU A 223 18.81 3.87 -7.65
N THR A 224 18.71 2.84 -6.79
CA THR A 224 19.53 2.75 -5.58
C THR A 224 20.38 1.49 -5.48
N ASN A 225 20.28 0.55 -6.43
CA ASN A 225 20.86 -0.79 -6.36
C ASN A 225 20.54 -1.52 -5.04
N ALA A 226 19.34 -1.29 -4.51
CA ALA A 226 18.96 -1.69 -3.15
C ALA A 226 18.72 -3.19 -2.95
N GLY A 227 18.58 -3.96 -4.04
CA GLY A 227 18.30 -5.41 -3.98
C GLY A 227 16.96 -5.73 -3.28
N VAL A 228 16.00 -4.80 -3.29
CA VAL A 228 14.66 -5.04 -2.75
C VAL A 228 13.94 -6.07 -3.61
N LEU A 229 13.19 -6.96 -2.97
CA LEU A 229 12.42 -7.98 -3.66
C LEU A 229 11.47 -7.32 -4.67
N SER A 230 11.74 -7.51 -5.95
CA SER A 230 10.92 -7.02 -7.05
C SER A 230 10.30 -8.24 -7.72
N GLU A 231 9.10 -8.60 -7.31
CA GLU A 231 8.32 -9.67 -7.89
C GLU A 231 7.17 -9.09 -8.72
N ASP A 232 6.80 -9.77 -9.79
CA ASP A 232 5.59 -9.45 -10.56
C ASP A 232 4.36 -10.03 -9.84
N LYS A 233 4.16 -9.58 -8.60
CA LYS A 233 3.08 -9.97 -7.71
C LYS A 233 2.51 -8.75 -7.00
N LEU A 234 1.23 -8.82 -6.67
CA LEU A 234 0.57 -7.77 -5.90
C LEU A 234 1.18 -7.67 -4.49
N PHE A 235 1.30 -6.46 -3.98
CA PHE A 235 1.87 -6.16 -2.65
C PHE A 235 3.26 -6.75 -2.41
N ALA A 236 4.16 -6.65 -3.39
CA ALA A 236 5.55 -7.09 -3.23
C ALA A 236 6.24 -6.41 -2.05
N THR A 237 5.94 -5.14 -1.79
CA THR A 237 6.43 -4.35 -0.64
C THR A 237 5.29 -4.08 0.33
N LEU A 238 5.43 -4.52 1.58
CA LEU A 238 4.54 -4.18 2.69
C LEU A 238 5.22 -3.22 3.67
N ASP A 239 6.46 -3.50 4.01
CA ASP A 239 7.25 -2.68 4.91
C ASP A 239 7.96 -1.56 4.12
N PRO A 240 7.89 -0.28 4.55
CA PRO A 240 8.54 0.81 3.85
C PRO A 240 10.06 0.65 3.87
N THR A 241 10.67 0.89 2.72
CA THR A 241 12.12 0.84 2.56
C THR A 241 12.64 2.21 2.17
N THR A 242 13.49 2.80 3.00
CA THR A 242 14.12 4.11 2.72
C THR A 242 15.57 3.92 2.29
N ARG A 243 15.96 4.59 1.21
CA ARG A 243 17.31 4.56 0.64
C ARG A 243 17.77 5.97 0.25
N VAL A 244 19.07 6.18 0.33
CA VAL A 244 19.69 7.43 -0.14
C VAL A 244 19.94 7.31 -1.64
N LEU A 245 19.41 8.26 -2.40
CA LEU A 245 19.73 8.47 -3.81
C LEU A 245 20.63 9.69 -3.96
N LYS A 246 21.71 9.55 -4.74
CA LYS A 246 22.52 10.67 -5.20
C LYS A 246 22.02 11.11 -6.57
N LEU A 247 21.67 12.38 -6.68
CA LEU A 247 21.27 12.99 -7.95
C LEU A 247 22.51 13.34 -8.80
N PRO A 248 22.35 13.55 -10.12
CA PRO A 248 23.47 13.89 -11.01
C PRO A 248 24.26 15.13 -10.57
N ASN A 249 23.60 16.08 -9.92
CA ASN A 249 24.19 17.30 -9.38
C ASN A 249 24.82 17.16 -7.98
N THR A 250 25.05 15.92 -7.51
CA THR A 250 25.58 15.55 -6.18
C THR A 250 24.63 15.77 -4.99
N ASP A 251 23.44 16.33 -5.20
CA ASP A 251 22.41 16.41 -4.16
C ASP A 251 21.98 15.00 -3.72
N LYS A 252 21.59 14.89 -2.45
CA LYS A 252 21.05 13.66 -1.90
C LYS A 252 19.55 13.81 -1.68
N VAL A 253 18.80 12.73 -1.92
CA VAL A 253 17.41 12.61 -1.58
C VAL A 253 17.17 11.24 -0.93
N LEU A 254 16.30 11.21 0.07
CA LEU A 254 15.83 9.97 0.66
C LEU A 254 14.62 9.47 -0.16
N LEU A 255 14.73 8.30 -0.76
CA LEU A 255 13.62 7.62 -1.42
C LEU A 255 12.99 6.63 -0.46
N THR A 256 11.69 6.72 -0.27
CA THR A 256 10.92 5.75 0.52
C THR A 256 9.91 5.05 -0.38
N ASP A 257 10.03 3.72 -0.50
CA ASP A 257 8.99 2.90 -1.13
C ASP A 257 7.84 2.71 -0.15
N THR A 258 6.61 2.72 -0.67
CA THR A 258 5.40 2.56 0.13
C THR A 258 4.63 1.30 -0.29
N VAL A 259 3.68 0.89 0.54
CA VAL A 259 2.74 -0.17 0.19
C VAL A 259 1.98 0.20 -1.08
N GLY A 260 1.82 -0.75 -1.99
CA GLY A 260 1.01 -0.53 -3.20
C GLY A 260 -0.46 -0.33 -2.87
N PHE A 261 -1.09 0.65 -3.52
CA PHE A 261 -2.53 0.87 -3.41
C PHE A 261 -3.30 -0.13 -4.27
N ILE A 262 -4.53 -0.39 -3.89
CA ILE A 262 -5.45 -1.27 -4.63
C ILE A 262 -6.88 -0.76 -4.48
N ARG A 263 -7.73 -1.06 -5.44
CA ARG A 263 -9.17 -0.76 -5.34
C ARG A 263 -9.83 -1.54 -4.20
N LYS A 264 -10.90 -0.96 -3.65
CA LYS A 264 -11.66 -1.57 -2.55
C LYS A 264 -10.78 -1.96 -1.36
N LEU A 265 -9.73 -1.13 -1.07
CA LEU A 265 -8.91 -1.34 0.11
C LEU A 265 -9.77 -1.12 1.35
N PRO A 266 -9.93 -2.11 2.23
CA PRO A 266 -10.80 -1.97 3.39
C PRO A 266 -10.32 -0.87 4.34
N HIS A 267 -11.24 -0.04 4.85
CA HIS A 267 -10.90 1.04 5.79
C HIS A 267 -10.12 0.56 7.02
N ASN A 268 -10.44 -0.63 7.53
CA ASN A 268 -9.70 -1.24 8.64
C ASN A 268 -8.23 -1.48 8.30
N LEU A 269 -7.91 -1.76 7.03
CA LEU A 269 -6.53 -1.91 6.55
C LEU A 269 -5.84 -0.57 6.40
N ILE A 270 -6.51 0.43 5.83
CA ILE A 270 -5.97 1.80 5.74
C ILE A 270 -5.60 2.29 7.13
N GLU A 271 -6.48 2.10 8.12
CA GLU A 271 -6.23 2.49 9.52
C GLU A 271 -5.08 1.70 10.15
N ALA A 272 -4.99 0.38 9.89
CA ALA A 272 -3.92 -0.45 10.42
C ALA A 272 -2.55 -0.09 9.83
N PHE A 273 -2.49 0.27 8.55
CA PHE A 273 -1.27 0.64 7.82
C PHE A 273 -1.05 2.15 7.72
N LYS A 274 -1.85 2.93 8.44
CA LYS A 274 -1.78 4.39 8.41
C LYS A 274 -0.36 4.90 8.64
N SER A 275 0.36 4.36 9.62
CA SER A 275 1.72 4.77 9.93
C SER A 275 2.72 4.48 8.79
N THR A 276 2.50 3.41 8.03
CA THR A 276 3.30 3.04 6.87
C THR A 276 2.98 3.92 5.65
N LEU A 277 1.69 4.21 5.45
CA LEU A 277 1.21 5.10 4.40
C LEU A 277 1.50 6.58 4.71
N GLU A 278 1.62 6.94 5.97
CA GLU A 278 1.98 8.29 6.41
C GLU A 278 3.40 8.72 5.99
N GLU A 279 4.25 7.79 5.53
CA GLU A 279 5.54 8.19 4.93
C GLU A 279 5.32 9.14 3.73
N ALA A 280 4.24 8.99 2.97
CA ALA A 280 3.86 9.93 1.93
C ALA A 280 3.47 11.31 2.50
N LYS A 281 2.87 11.36 3.69
CA LYS A 281 2.49 12.61 4.36
C LYS A 281 3.69 13.43 4.82
N TYR A 282 4.79 12.78 5.17
CA TYR A 282 6.02 13.44 5.65
C TYR A 282 7.04 13.68 4.53
N ALA A 283 6.79 13.19 3.33
CA ALA A 283 7.65 13.45 2.18
C ALA A 283 7.53 14.90 1.70
N ASP A 284 8.62 15.43 1.11
CA ASP A 284 8.65 16.75 0.48
C ASP A 284 8.08 16.70 -0.94
N ILE A 285 8.18 15.54 -1.60
CA ILE A 285 7.70 15.30 -2.96
C ILE A 285 7.15 13.88 -3.08
N ILE A 286 6.13 13.72 -3.91
CA ILE A 286 5.53 12.43 -4.25
C ILE A 286 5.97 12.00 -5.65
N ILE A 287 6.43 10.77 -5.78
CA ILE A 287 6.71 10.11 -7.05
C ILE A 287 5.61 9.09 -7.27
N HIS A 288 4.66 9.43 -8.15
CA HIS A 288 3.54 8.57 -8.49
C HIS A 288 3.89 7.68 -9.67
N VAL A 289 4.07 6.38 -9.42
CA VAL A 289 4.38 5.39 -10.45
C VAL A 289 3.10 4.77 -10.97
N VAL A 290 2.89 4.85 -12.27
CA VAL A 290 1.69 4.38 -12.99
C VAL A 290 2.09 3.33 -14.01
N ASP A 291 1.34 2.23 -14.08
CA ASP A 291 1.48 1.24 -15.15
C ASP A 291 0.82 1.76 -16.44
N SER A 292 1.65 2.19 -17.40
CA SER A 292 1.17 2.84 -18.63
C SER A 292 0.50 1.90 -19.64
N VAL A 293 0.61 0.59 -19.42
CA VAL A 293 0.02 -0.42 -20.33
C VAL A 293 -1.23 -1.08 -19.75
N HIS A 294 -1.57 -0.73 -18.49
CA HIS A 294 -2.75 -1.32 -17.86
C HIS A 294 -4.05 -0.73 -18.45
N PRO A 295 -5.05 -1.57 -18.84
CA PRO A 295 -6.28 -1.08 -19.43
C PRO A 295 -7.09 -0.16 -18.51
N ASP A 296 -7.01 -0.33 -17.18
CA ASP A 296 -7.68 0.52 -16.19
C ASP A 296 -6.75 1.58 -15.58
N MET A 297 -5.76 2.05 -16.32
CA MET A 297 -4.77 3.02 -15.83
C MET A 297 -5.41 4.24 -15.18
N ASP A 298 -6.42 4.85 -15.80
CA ASP A 298 -7.09 6.05 -15.27
C ASP A 298 -7.80 5.78 -13.93
N ARG A 299 -8.43 4.61 -13.79
CA ARG A 299 -9.06 4.19 -12.54
C ARG A 299 -8.03 3.93 -11.44
N GLN A 300 -6.87 3.37 -11.80
CA GLN A 300 -5.77 3.18 -10.85
C GLN A 300 -5.19 4.50 -10.37
N ILE A 301 -5.01 5.48 -11.27
CA ILE A 301 -4.58 6.83 -10.92
C ILE A 301 -5.58 7.46 -9.94
N ALA A 302 -6.88 7.39 -10.25
CA ALA A 302 -7.93 7.92 -9.40
C ALA A 302 -7.92 7.30 -7.98
N ALA A 303 -7.80 5.96 -7.88
CA ALA A 303 -7.74 5.25 -6.61
C ALA A 303 -6.52 5.65 -5.75
N VAL A 304 -5.37 5.90 -6.37
CA VAL A 304 -4.18 6.38 -5.66
C VAL A 304 -4.41 7.77 -5.09
N TYR A 305 -4.95 8.70 -5.89
CA TYR A 305 -5.24 10.05 -5.41
C TYR A 305 -6.32 10.09 -4.33
N GLU A 306 -7.37 9.27 -4.45
CA GLU A 306 -8.40 9.12 -3.40
C GLU A 306 -7.76 8.72 -2.06
N THR A 307 -6.88 7.72 -2.09
CA THR A 307 -6.17 7.29 -0.88
C THR A 307 -5.23 8.37 -0.33
N LEU A 308 -4.53 9.12 -1.19
CA LEU A 308 -3.67 10.23 -0.76
C LEU A 308 -4.50 11.37 -0.13
N ASP A 309 -5.69 11.64 -0.66
CA ASP A 309 -6.63 12.63 -0.13
C ASP A 309 -7.17 12.18 1.25
N GLU A 310 -7.55 10.90 1.41
CA GLU A 310 -7.96 10.32 2.70
C GLU A 310 -6.84 10.40 3.76
N LEU A 311 -5.60 10.20 3.37
CA LEU A 311 -4.43 10.32 4.23
C LEU A 311 -4.04 11.77 4.53
N GLN A 312 -4.71 12.74 3.92
CA GLN A 312 -4.43 14.17 4.09
C GLN A 312 -2.96 14.52 3.77
N VAL A 313 -2.44 13.98 2.67
CA VAL A 313 -1.06 14.22 2.24
C VAL A 313 -0.81 15.70 1.90
N GLY A 314 -1.86 16.44 1.51
CA GLY A 314 -1.81 17.88 1.20
C GLY A 314 -1.27 18.18 -0.21
N ASP A 315 -1.06 19.48 -0.46
CA ASP A 315 -0.65 20.00 -1.77
C ASP A 315 0.87 19.87 -1.98
N LYS A 316 1.35 18.63 -2.00
CA LYS A 316 2.76 18.37 -2.29
C LYS A 316 3.00 18.29 -3.79
N PRO A 317 4.18 18.67 -4.29
CA PRO A 317 4.54 18.45 -5.67
C PRO A 317 4.52 16.94 -5.99
N VAL A 318 3.84 16.56 -7.07
CA VAL A 318 3.75 15.19 -7.57
C VAL A 318 4.47 15.11 -8.91
N ILE A 319 5.37 14.13 -9.06
CA ILE A 319 5.91 13.71 -10.35
C ILE A 319 5.25 12.39 -10.70
N THR A 320 4.50 12.34 -11.80
CA THR A 320 3.90 11.11 -12.29
C THR A 320 4.79 10.45 -13.32
N LEU A 321 5.20 9.21 -13.03
CA LEU A 321 6.00 8.38 -13.90
C LEU A 321 5.13 7.31 -14.54
N PHE A 322 4.85 7.46 -15.83
CA PHE A 322 4.20 6.44 -16.65
C PHE A 322 5.24 5.37 -16.99
N ASN A 323 5.24 4.31 -16.18
CA ASN A 323 6.21 3.22 -16.22
C ASN A 323 5.82 2.13 -17.22
N LYS A 324 6.72 1.21 -17.51
CA LYS A 324 6.59 0.08 -18.42
C LYS A 324 6.48 0.51 -19.89
N THR A 325 7.14 1.61 -20.28
CA THR A 325 7.16 2.10 -21.66
C THR A 325 7.77 1.12 -22.64
N ASP A 326 8.62 0.22 -22.18
CA ASP A 326 9.16 -0.89 -22.96
C ASP A 326 8.09 -1.86 -23.48
N LEU A 327 6.90 -1.86 -22.90
CA LEU A 327 5.74 -2.65 -23.31
C LEU A 327 4.68 -1.81 -24.07
N ALA A 328 4.72 -0.49 -23.96
CA ALA A 328 3.65 0.41 -24.42
C ALA A 328 3.73 0.80 -25.90
N GLY A 329 4.83 0.50 -26.61
CA GLY A 329 5.04 0.97 -27.98
C GLY A 329 5.03 2.50 -28.09
N ASN A 330 4.63 3.04 -29.27
CA ASN A 330 4.52 4.49 -29.54
C ASN A 330 3.18 5.07 -29.05
N ALA A 331 2.79 4.84 -27.81
CA ALA A 331 1.57 5.41 -27.26
C ALA A 331 1.67 6.94 -27.12
N GLU A 332 0.53 7.64 -27.25
CA GLU A 332 0.41 9.09 -27.11
C GLU A 332 0.91 9.58 -25.76
N THR A 333 1.29 10.86 -25.68
CA THR A 333 1.74 11.49 -24.44
C THR A 333 0.56 11.59 -23.46
N ILE A 334 0.56 10.76 -22.43
CA ILE A 334 -0.42 10.79 -21.37
C ILE A 334 0.03 11.82 -20.33
N LYS A 335 -0.92 12.62 -19.81
CA LYS A 335 -0.67 13.62 -18.78
C LYS A 335 -1.54 13.36 -17.57
N ASP A 336 -0.92 13.40 -16.39
CA ASP A 336 -1.62 13.50 -15.14
C ASP A 336 -1.84 15.00 -14.80
N MET A 337 -3.10 15.44 -14.82
CA MET A 337 -3.46 16.84 -14.61
C MET A 337 -3.27 17.33 -13.17
N ARG A 338 -3.17 16.42 -12.20
CA ARG A 338 -2.89 16.75 -10.79
C ARG A 338 -1.40 16.83 -10.49
N ALA A 339 -0.57 16.26 -11.35
CA ALA A 339 0.88 16.25 -11.17
C ALA A 339 1.52 17.56 -11.63
N LYS A 340 2.62 17.93 -10.98
CA LYS A 340 3.47 19.04 -11.40
C LYS A 340 4.13 18.76 -12.75
N CYS A 341 4.57 17.52 -12.96
CA CYS A 341 5.01 17.02 -14.25
C CYS A 341 4.69 15.54 -14.44
N SER A 342 4.63 15.11 -15.70
CA SER A 342 4.40 13.73 -16.09
C SER A 342 5.50 13.30 -17.04
N MET A 343 6.07 12.12 -16.82
CA MET A 343 7.18 11.60 -17.61
C MET A 343 6.96 10.14 -17.95
N ARG A 344 7.53 9.69 -19.06
CA ARG A 344 7.51 8.29 -19.47
C ARG A 344 8.83 7.63 -19.07
N VAL A 345 8.76 6.48 -18.45
CA VAL A 345 9.94 5.75 -18.00
C VAL A 345 9.77 4.23 -18.17
N SER A 346 10.88 3.53 -18.21
CA SER A 346 10.93 2.09 -17.98
C SER A 346 11.90 1.79 -16.84
N ALA A 347 11.38 1.44 -15.68
CA ALA A 347 12.20 1.01 -14.55
C ALA A 347 13.02 -0.24 -14.87
N LYS A 348 12.56 -1.06 -15.82
CA LYS A 348 13.23 -2.28 -16.26
C LYS A 348 14.43 -1.98 -17.15
N THR A 349 14.27 -1.16 -18.18
CA THR A 349 15.34 -0.84 -19.15
C THR A 349 16.21 0.32 -18.70
N GLY A 350 15.64 1.27 -17.95
CA GLY A 350 16.29 2.52 -17.55
C GLY A 350 15.96 3.71 -18.46
N GLU A 351 15.10 3.52 -19.46
CA GLU A 351 14.65 4.59 -20.33
C GLU A 351 13.93 5.70 -19.55
N GLY A 352 14.27 6.96 -19.81
CA GLY A 352 13.66 8.13 -19.17
C GLY A 352 14.10 8.37 -17.71
N ILE A 353 14.97 7.54 -17.14
CA ILE A 353 15.40 7.67 -15.74
C ILE A 353 16.32 8.88 -15.55
N ASP A 354 17.22 9.17 -16.48
CA ASP A 354 18.15 10.29 -16.34
C ASP A 354 17.39 11.62 -16.39
N GLU A 355 16.42 11.76 -17.30
CA GLU A 355 15.54 12.92 -17.41
C GLU A 355 14.68 13.09 -16.14
N PHE A 356 14.21 11.97 -15.58
CA PHE A 356 13.47 11.99 -14.31
C PHE A 356 14.35 12.50 -13.16
N LEU A 357 15.59 12.04 -13.06
CA LEU A 357 16.51 12.47 -12.00
C LEU A 357 16.85 13.97 -12.11
N ASP A 358 17.00 14.47 -13.32
CA ASP A 358 17.22 15.89 -13.57
C ASP A 358 16.02 16.73 -13.16
N GLU A 359 14.80 16.28 -13.49
CA GLU A 359 13.57 17.00 -13.15
C GLU A 359 13.30 16.95 -11.64
N LEU A 360 13.53 15.79 -10.98
CA LEU A 360 13.48 15.66 -9.53
C LEU A 360 14.43 16.67 -8.86
N GLY A 361 15.66 16.78 -9.36
CA GLY A 361 16.64 17.72 -8.86
C GLY A 361 16.21 19.20 -9.03
N LYS A 362 15.56 19.56 -10.13
CA LYS A 362 15.01 20.91 -10.36
C LYS A 362 13.91 21.22 -9.36
N ILE A 363 12.92 20.34 -9.21
CA ILE A 363 11.78 20.54 -8.29
C ILE A 363 12.24 20.66 -6.84
N LEU A 364 13.19 19.84 -6.42
CA LEU A 364 13.75 19.92 -5.07
C LEU A 364 14.51 21.24 -4.83
N ARG A 365 15.15 21.79 -5.86
CA ARG A 365 15.84 23.08 -5.76
C ARG A 365 14.91 24.28 -5.76
N GLU A 366 13.74 24.20 -6.37
CA GLU A 366 12.75 25.28 -6.34
C GLU A 366 12.33 25.67 -4.91
N ASN A 367 12.42 24.74 -3.97
CA ASN A 367 12.14 24.98 -2.56
C ASN A 367 13.37 25.46 -1.77
N ARG A 368 14.52 25.68 -2.44
CA ARG A 368 15.74 26.17 -1.84
C ARG A 368 16.00 27.63 -2.25
N ILE A 369 16.66 28.36 -1.37
CA ILE A 369 17.03 29.79 -1.62
C ILE A 369 18.39 29.80 -2.27
N HIS A 370 18.49 30.43 -3.44
CA HIS A 370 19.76 30.69 -4.09
C HIS A 370 20.46 31.83 -3.35
N ILE A 371 21.72 31.62 -2.95
CA ILE A 371 22.58 32.62 -2.34
C ILE A 371 23.82 32.80 -3.20
N ASN A 372 24.26 34.05 -3.29
CA ASN A 372 25.57 34.44 -3.77
C ASN A 372 26.09 35.47 -2.79
N ARG A 373 26.98 35.08 -1.87
CA ARG A 373 27.48 35.91 -0.77
C ARG A 373 28.97 35.72 -0.57
N CYS A 374 29.64 36.82 -0.18
CA CYS A 374 31.00 36.79 0.31
C CYS A 374 31.00 36.75 1.85
N PHE A 375 31.56 35.69 2.41
CA PHE A 375 31.71 35.48 3.85
C PHE A 375 33.09 35.85 4.31
N LYS A 376 33.19 36.55 5.43
CA LYS A 376 34.49 36.82 6.02
C LYS A 376 35.15 35.53 6.50
N TYR A 377 36.47 35.47 6.51
CA TYR A 377 37.20 34.28 6.98
C TYR A 377 36.86 33.87 8.42
N GLN A 378 36.38 34.82 9.25
CA GLN A 378 35.89 34.56 10.60
C GLN A 378 34.56 33.79 10.64
N ASP A 379 33.80 33.84 9.56
CA ASP A 379 32.49 33.22 9.44
C ASP A 379 32.55 31.81 8.77
N ALA A 380 33.72 31.16 8.77
CA ALA A 380 33.92 29.84 8.17
C ALA A 380 32.94 28.76 8.67
N GLY A 381 32.40 28.92 9.89
CA GLY A 381 31.35 28.03 10.42
C GLY A 381 30.04 28.08 9.63
N ARG A 382 29.71 29.28 9.04
CA ARG A 382 28.52 29.41 8.19
C ARG A 382 28.71 28.71 6.84
N ILE A 383 29.93 28.75 6.30
CA ILE A 383 30.25 28.01 5.06
C ILE A 383 30.17 26.49 5.30
N GLN A 384 30.58 26.06 6.49
CA GLN A 384 30.44 24.66 6.85
C GLN A 384 28.97 24.20 6.86
N LEU A 385 28.04 25.02 7.35
CA LEU A 385 26.61 24.77 7.27
C LEU A 385 26.12 24.67 5.81
N ILE A 386 26.65 25.56 4.93
CA ILE A 386 26.31 25.48 3.49
C ILE A 386 26.83 24.19 2.86
N ARG A 387 28.06 23.77 3.19
CA ARG A 387 28.64 22.52 2.68
C ARG A 387 27.91 21.29 3.18
N GLU A 388 27.44 21.32 4.42
CA GLU A 388 26.77 20.19 5.06
C GLU A 388 25.30 20.06 4.63
N PHE A 389 24.61 21.19 4.50
CA PHE A 389 23.15 21.25 4.34
C PHE A 389 22.68 21.88 3.03
N GLY A 390 23.53 22.55 2.29
CA GLY A 390 23.23 23.19 1.02
C GLY A 390 23.78 22.42 -0.17
N THR A 391 23.51 22.94 -1.35
CA THR A 391 24.13 22.52 -2.61
C THR A 391 25.10 23.61 -3.04
N LEU A 392 26.39 23.37 -2.86
CA LEU A 392 27.45 24.29 -3.24
C LEU A 392 27.61 24.27 -4.77
N ILE A 393 27.51 25.45 -5.40
CA ILE A 393 27.76 25.64 -6.84
C ILE A 393 29.22 26.03 -7.04
N SER A 394 29.67 27.08 -6.35
CA SER A 394 31.05 27.56 -6.40
C SER A 394 31.51 28.08 -5.05
N GLU A 395 32.81 27.96 -4.81
CA GLU A 395 33.49 28.50 -3.62
C GLU A 395 34.85 29.06 -4.06
N GLU A 396 35.01 30.36 -3.95
CA GLU A 396 36.25 31.06 -4.34
C GLU A 396 36.84 31.86 -3.18
N TYR A 397 38.14 31.70 -2.96
CA TYR A 397 38.86 32.41 -1.93
C TYR A 397 39.41 33.71 -2.53
N THR A 398 38.90 34.84 -2.07
CA THR A 398 39.30 36.19 -2.52
C THR A 398 40.03 36.94 -1.41
N GLN A 399 40.60 38.11 -1.73
CA GLN A 399 41.28 38.97 -0.72
C GLN A 399 40.32 39.48 0.37
N ASP A 400 39.04 39.62 0.03
CA ASP A 400 38.00 40.17 0.91
C ASP A 400 37.23 39.11 1.71
N GLY A 401 37.41 37.85 1.39
CA GLY A 401 36.71 36.71 2.02
C GLY A 401 36.53 35.53 1.10
N ILE A 402 35.55 34.69 1.42
CA ILE A 402 35.19 33.49 0.66
C ILE A 402 33.87 33.76 -0.06
N GLU A 403 33.89 33.84 -1.38
CA GLU A 403 32.70 33.96 -2.20
C GLU A 403 32.06 32.56 -2.37
N VAL A 404 30.79 32.45 -2.01
CA VAL A 404 30.04 31.20 -2.06
C VAL A 404 28.75 31.41 -2.83
N GLU A 405 28.57 30.60 -3.86
CA GLU A 405 27.33 30.46 -4.58
C GLU A 405 26.72 29.06 -4.27
N ALA A 406 25.50 29.04 -3.73
CA ALA A 406 24.87 27.83 -3.28
C ALA A 406 23.34 27.91 -3.28
N TYR A 407 22.68 26.78 -3.28
CA TYR A 407 21.27 26.64 -2.90
C TYR A 407 21.17 26.12 -1.46
N VAL A 408 20.44 26.84 -0.61
CA VAL A 408 20.30 26.47 0.81
C VAL A 408 18.82 26.33 1.21
N PRO A 409 18.48 25.41 2.12
CA PRO A 409 17.17 25.38 2.74
C PRO A 409 16.87 26.66 3.49
N LYS A 410 15.59 26.99 3.64
CA LYS A 410 15.16 28.21 4.33
C LYS A 410 15.68 28.28 5.76
N GLU A 411 15.69 27.19 6.49
CA GLU A 411 16.14 27.05 7.87
C GLU A 411 17.66 27.37 8.01
N ILE A 412 18.43 27.05 6.96
CA ILE A 412 19.87 27.38 6.91
C ILE A 412 20.06 28.82 6.49
N TYR A 413 19.27 29.31 5.50
CA TYR A 413 19.32 30.70 5.07
C TYR A 413 19.14 31.67 6.25
N ASP A 414 18.23 31.38 7.17
CA ASP A 414 17.96 32.20 8.35
C ASP A 414 19.14 32.23 9.38
N LYS A 415 20.09 31.29 9.26
CA LYS A 415 21.30 31.18 10.12
C LYS A 415 22.56 31.73 9.46
N LEU A 416 22.51 32.12 8.17
CA LEU A 416 23.60 32.67 7.40
C LEU A 416 23.64 34.20 7.50
#